data_1dbb055b5d9e5d8ed5a35c094ccf56c0
#
_entry.id   1dbb055b5d9e5d8ed5a35c094ccf56c0
#
_cell.length_a   1.000
_cell.length_b   1.000
_cell.length_c   1.000
_cell.angle_alpha   90.00
_cell.angle_beta   90.00
_cell.angle_gamma   90.00
#
_symmetry.space_group_name_H-M   'P 1'
#
loop_
_entity.id
_entity.type
_entity.pdbx_description
1 polymer ?
#
loop_
_entity_poly.entity_id
_entity_poly.type
_entity_poly.pdbx_seq_one_letter_code
_entity_poly.pdbx_strand_id
1 'polypeptide(L)'
;MSLYKIRRGLKSEFIAASWLTDKNYTVYWKTQDMDPIDLVAVHRVSGKVLKIDVKTASIRKTWKPGTLIQRVQSKYQKQLGVKILYVYQDGSCKFK
;
A
#
# COMPACT_ATOMS: atom_id res chain seq x y z
N MET A 1 8.99 -8.64 15.78
CA MET A 1 9.19 -7.75 14.61
C MET A 1 10.21 -6.69 14.96
N SER A 2 11.16 -6.40 14.08
CA SER A 2 12.17 -5.39 14.36
C SER A 2 11.59 -3.98 14.27
N LEU A 3 12.15 -3.05 15.05
CA LEU A 3 11.77 -1.64 15.01
C LEU A 3 11.95 -1.05 13.60
N TYR A 4 13.00 -1.49 12.89
CA TYR A 4 13.27 -1.06 11.52
C TYR A 4 12.11 -1.39 10.57
N LYS A 5 11.56 -2.62 10.64
CA LYS A 5 10.44 -3.04 9.79
C LYS A 5 9.17 -2.26 10.09
N ILE A 6 8.91 -1.95 11.36
CA ILE A 6 7.76 -1.14 11.76
C ILE A 6 7.87 0.27 11.19
N ARG A 7 9.02 0.90 11.32
CA ARG A 7 9.26 2.24 10.79
C ARG A 7 9.15 2.29 9.27
N ARG A 8 9.68 1.28 8.59
CA ARG A 8 9.62 1.20 7.12
C ARG A 8 8.20 1.09 6.62
N GLY A 9 7.38 0.25 7.26
CA GLY A 9 5.97 0.08 6.90
C GLY A 9 5.17 1.36 7.11
N LEU A 10 5.37 2.03 8.25
CA LEU A 10 4.70 3.28 8.56
C LEU A 10 5.07 4.38 7.58
N LYS A 11 6.36 4.48 7.22
CA LYS A 11 6.83 5.44 6.22
C LYS A 11 6.15 5.22 4.88
N SER A 12 6.03 3.98 4.42
CA SER A 12 5.36 3.65 3.17
C SER A 12 3.88 4.02 3.20
N GLU A 13 3.20 3.81 4.32
CA GLU A 13 1.79 4.21 4.46
C GLU A 13 1.62 5.73 4.36
N PHE A 14 2.50 6.53 4.96
CA PHE A 14 2.47 7.99 4.84
C PHE A 14 2.71 8.44 3.41
N ILE A 15 3.67 7.83 2.71
CA ILE A 15 3.94 8.13 1.30
C ILE A 15 2.72 7.79 0.44
N ALA A 16 2.11 6.64 0.65
CA ALA A 16 0.91 6.22 -0.05
C ALA A 16 -0.25 7.19 0.19
N ALA A 17 -0.45 7.63 1.44
CA ALA A 17 -1.49 8.58 1.78
C ALA A 17 -1.27 9.93 1.08
N SER A 18 -0.05 10.42 1.05
CA SER A 18 0.30 11.65 0.35
C SER A 18 0.04 11.53 -1.16
N TRP A 19 0.46 10.42 -1.76
CA TRP A 19 0.24 10.15 -3.17
C TRP A 19 -1.26 10.10 -3.53
N LEU A 20 -2.05 9.45 -2.70
CA LEU A 20 -3.52 9.39 -2.88
C LEU A 20 -4.17 10.76 -2.71
N THR A 21 -3.71 11.55 -1.74
CA THR A 21 -4.20 12.91 -1.53
C THR A 21 -3.97 13.77 -2.77
N ASP A 22 -2.81 13.65 -3.40
CA ASP A 22 -2.49 14.36 -4.64
C ASP A 22 -3.38 13.92 -5.80
N LYS A 23 -3.95 12.71 -5.75
CA LYS A 23 -4.89 12.19 -6.75
C LYS A 23 -6.35 12.44 -6.39
N ASN A 24 -6.59 13.36 -5.46
CA ASN A 24 -7.92 13.82 -5.07
C ASN A 24 -8.73 12.80 -4.26
N TYR A 25 -8.02 12.03 -3.43
CA TYR A 25 -8.65 11.13 -2.45
C TYR A 25 -8.55 11.69 -1.04
N THR A 26 -9.56 11.45 -0.23
CA THR A 26 -9.48 11.57 1.22
C THR A 26 -9.09 10.22 1.78
N VAL A 27 -8.09 10.19 2.65
CA VAL A 27 -7.49 8.93 3.12
C VAL A 27 -7.80 8.73 4.60
N TYR A 28 -8.19 7.51 4.95
CA TYR A 28 -8.46 7.07 6.32
C TYR A 28 -7.55 5.91 6.68
N TRP A 29 -6.98 5.94 7.88
CA TRP A 29 -6.12 4.89 8.40
C TRP A 29 -6.89 3.87 9.23
N LYS A 30 -6.41 2.63 9.24
CA LYS A 30 -6.87 1.60 10.15
C LYS A 30 -6.53 1.96 11.60
N THR A 31 -7.32 1.46 12.55
CA THR A 31 -7.07 1.64 13.98
C THR A 31 -6.41 0.41 14.62
N GLN A 32 -6.39 -0.73 13.92
CA GLN A 32 -5.87 -2.01 14.44
C GLN A 32 -4.77 -2.55 13.53
N ASP A 33 -3.67 -3.00 14.14
CA ASP A 33 -2.48 -3.46 13.40
C ASP A 33 -2.73 -4.71 12.57
N MET A 34 -3.66 -5.57 12.97
CA MET A 34 -3.95 -6.84 12.29
C MET A 34 -5.02 -6.72 11.21
N ASP A 35 -5.46 -5.52 10.91
CA ASP A 35 -6.47 -5.31 9.90
C ASP A 35 -5.90 -5.59 8.50
N PRO A 36 -6.61 -6.33 7.62
CA PRO A 36 -6.16 -6.61 6.26
C PRO A 36 -6.17 -5.38 5.36
N ILE A 37 -6.79 -4.29 5.78
CA ILE A 37 -6.86 -3.03 5.05
C ILE A 37 -5.99 -2.01 5.79
N ASP A 38 -4.97 -1.47 5.13
CA ASP A 38 -4.11 -0.45 5.73
C ASP A 38 -4.73 0.94 5.63
N LEU A 39 -5.28 1.26 4.46
CA LEU A 39 -5.87 2.56 4.16
C LEU A 39 -7.19 2.38 3.43
N VAL A 40 -8.11 3.29 3.68
CA VAL A 40 -9.31 3.46 2.85
C VAL A 40 -9.22 4.84 2.20
N ALA A 41 -9.37 4.90 0.88
CA ALA A 41 -9.33 6.15 0.12
C ALA A 41 -10.67 6.38 -0.56
N VAL A 42 -11.22 7.58 -0.38
CA VAL A 42 -12.50 7.97 -0.99
C VAL A 42 -12.24 9.14 -1.94
N HIS A 43 -12.57 8.96 -3.22
CA HIS A 43 -12.39 10.02 -4.22
C HIS A 43 -13.35 11.17 -3.92
N ARG A 44 -12.81 12.40 -3.86
CA ARG A 44 -13.60 13.57 -3.42
C ARG A 44 -14.71 13.96 -4.38
N VAL A 45 -14.56 13.64 -5.66
CA VAL A 45 -15.55 14.01 -6.69
C VAL A 45 -16.50 12.84 -6.97
N SER A 46 -15.96 11.68 -7.33
CA SER A 46 -16.78 10.52 -7.74
C SER A 46 -17.35 9.72 -6.57
N GLY A 47 -16.77 9.85 -5.39
CA GLY A 47 -17.13 9.03 -4.23
C GLY A 47 -16.62 7.60 -4.29
N LYS A 48 -15.77 7.26 -5.30
CA LYS A 48 -15.19 5.92 -5.43
C LYS A 48 -14.37 5.58 -4.20
N VAL A 49 -14.59 4.37 -3.66
CA VAL A 49 -13.90 3.88 -2.47
C VAL A 49 -12.88 2.84 -2.85
N LEU A 50 -11.64 2.99 -2.38
CA LEU A 50 -10.56 2.03 -2.53
C LEU A 50 -10.16 1.52 -1.16
N LYS A 51 -10.07 0.19 -1.02
CA LYS A 51 -9.51 -0.49 0.15
C LYS A 51 -8.10 -0.91 -0.22
N ILE A 52 -7.11 -0.48 0.54
CA ILE A 52 -5.71 -0.55 0.12
C ILE A 52 -4.86 -1.26 1.16
N ASP A 53 -4.04 -2.21 0.68
CA ASP A 53 -2.94 -2.81 1.42
C ASP A 53 -1.65 -2.22 0.86
N VAL A 54 -0.92 -1.48 1.69
CA VAL A 54 0.32 -0.81 1.28
C VAL A 54 1.49 -1.76 1.47
N LYS A 55 2.27 -1.94 0.41
CA LYS A 55 3.50 -2.75 0.45
C LYS A 55 4.68 -1.93 -0.01
N THR A 56 5.77 -1.99 0.75
CA THR A 56 7.04 -1.45 0.27
C THR A 56 7.55 -2.33 -0.87
N ALA A 57 7.81 -1.72 -2.02
CA ALA A 57 8.29 -2.47 -3.18
C ALA A 57 9.68 -3.05 -2.91
N SER A 58 9.85 -4.33 -3.20
CA SER A 58 11.14 -5.03 -3.11
C SER A 58 11.58 -5.44 -4.51
N ILE A 59 12.79 -5.03 -4.88
CA ILE A 59 13.36 -5.32 -6.20
C ILE A 59 14.34 -6.48 -6.06
N ARG A 60 14.28 -7.44 -6.96
CA ARG A 60 15.19 -8.60 -6.98
C ARG A 60 16.61 -8.17 -7.24
N LYS A 61 17.53 -8.69 -6.44
CA LYS A 61 18.96 -8.38 -6.56
C LYS A 61 19.75 -9.52 -7.19
N THR A 62 19.26 -10.75 -7.12
CA THR A 62 19.99 -11.94 -7.58
C THR A 62 19.33 -12.57 -8.80
N TRP A 63 18.21 -13.25 -8.64
CA TRP A 63 17.49 -13.88 -9.75
C TRP A 63 16.64 -12.84 -10.48
N LYS A 64 16.87 -12.67 -11.79
CA LYS A 64 16.24 -11.61 -12.61
C LYS A 64 16.35 -10.24 -11.93
N PRO A 65 17.59 -9.70 -11.76
CA PRO A 65 17.78 -8.42 -11.08
C PRO A 65 16.96 -7.29 -11.68
N GLY A 66 16.48 -6.38 -10.83
CA GLY A 66 15.70 -5.23 -11.27
C GLY A 66 14.20 -5.48 -11.40
N THR A 67 13.74 -6.73 -11.29
CA THR A 67 12.31 -7.03 -11.35
C THR A 67 11.67 -6.91 -9.97
N LEU A 68 10.42 -6.41 -9.96
CA LEU A 68 9.64 -6.29 -8.72
C LEU A 68 9.29 -7.68 -8.18
N ILE A 69 9.49 -7.86 -6.86
CA ILE A 69 9.00 -9.05 -6.17
C ILE A 69 7.51 -8.86 -5.93
N GLN A 70 6.69 -9.67 -6.61
CA GLN A 70 5.23 -9.60 -6.48
C GLN A 70 4.78 -10.14 -5.13
N ARG A 71 3.86 -9.40 -4.49
CA ARG A 71 3.25 -9.84 -3.23
C ARG A 71 1.94 -10.56 -3.53
N VAL A 72 1.69 -11.61 -2.76
CA VAL A 72 0.47 -12.41 -2.89
C VAL A 72 -0.54 -11.94 -1.85
N GLN A 73 -1.75 -11.64 -2.31
CA GLN A 73 -2.85 -11.30 -1.41
C GLN A 73 -3.39 -12.55 -0.72
N SER A 74 -3.84 -12.40 0.53
CA SER A 74 -4.59 -13.45 1.20
C SER A 74 -5.95 -13.63 0.51
N LYS A 75 -6.54 -14.82 0.69
CA LYS A 75 -7.89 -15.08 0.21
C LYS A 75 -8.90 -14.09 0.78
N TYR A 76 -8.74 -13.75 2.06
CA TYR A 76 -9.61 -12.81 2.76
C TYR A 76 -9.51 -11.40 2.15
N GLN A 77 -8.30 -10.93 1.84
CA GLN A 77 -8.11 -9.64 1.17
C GLN A 77 -8.77 -9.61 -0.20
N LYS A 78 -8.67 -10.70 -0.96
CA LYS A 78 -9.33 -10.81 -2.28
C LYS A 78 -10.85 -10.72 -2.14
N GLN A 79 -11.42 -11.38 -1.13
CA GLN A 79 -12.86 -11.35 -0.87
C GLN A 79 -13.35 -9.93 -0.52
N LEU A 80 -12.54 -9.16 0.20
CA LEU A 80 -12.86 -7.79 0.56
C LEU A 80 -12.65 -6.80 -0.58
N GLY A 81 -12.06 -7.22 -1.69
CA GLY A 81 -11.74 -6.32 -2.79
C GLY A 81 -10.58 -5.37 -2.48
N VAL A 82 -9.65 -5.80 -1.64
CA VAL A 82 -8.46 -5.00 -1.28
C VAL A 82 -7.50 -4.96 -2.45
N LYS A 83 -6.96 -3.78 -2.74
CA LYS A 83 -5.92 -3.58 -3.77
C LYS A 83 -4.56 -3.40 -3.11
N ILE A 84 -3.52 -3.94 -3.73
CA ILE A 84 -2.14 -3.70 -3.28
C ILE A 84 -1.63 -2.43 -3.95
N LEU A 85 -1.11 -1.51 -3.13
CA LEU A 85 -0.40 -0.32 -3.60
C LEU A 85 1.06 -0.45 -3.21
N TYR A 86 1.93 -0.53 -4.21
CA TYR A 86 3.37 -0.58 -4.01
C TYR A 86 3.93 0.82 -3.84
N VAL A 87 4.78 1.01 -2.81
CA VAL A 87 5.54 2.23 -2.59
C VAL A 87 7.00 1.93 -2.89
N TYR A 88 7.56 2.63 -3.86
CA TYR A 88 8.95 2.46 -4.29
C TYR A 88 9.88 3.35 -3.48
N GLN A 89 11.17 3.03 -3.52
CA GLN A 89 12.20 3.74 -2.74
C GLN A 89 12.29 5.22 -3.08
N ASP A 90 12.00 5.59 -4.33
CA ASP A 90 12.00 6.98 -4.77
C ASP A 90 10.73 7.77 -4.37
N GLY A 91 9.80 7.13 -3.67
CA GLY A 91 8.55 7.74 -3.24
C GLY A 91 7.42 7.61 -4.25
N SER A 92 7.65 6.99 -5.41
CA SER A 92 6.57 6.72 -6.36
C SER A 92 5.69 5.57 -5.89
N CYS A 93 4.45 5.53 -6.37
CA CYS A 93 3.48 4.50 -6.02
C CYS A 93 2.84 3.92 -7.28
N LYS A 94 2.49 2.63 -7.20
CA LYS A 94 1.81 1.95 -8.29
C LYS A 94 0.91 0.84 -7.76
N PHE A 95 -0.32 0.79 -8.23
CA PHE A 95 -1.20 -0.35 -7.94
C PHE A 95 -0.73 -1.59 -8.68
N LYS A 96 -0.88 -2.74 -7.99
CA LYS A 96 -0.60 -4.04 -8.59
C LYS A 96 -1.50 -4.31 -9.79
#